data_d7c2f0bbe932fca3e2638aa668da5572
#
_entry.id   d7c2f0bbe932fca3e2638aa668da5572
#
_cell.length_a   1.000
_cell.length_b   1.000
_cell.length_c   1.000
_cell.angle_alpha   90.00
_cell.angle_beta   90.00
_cell.angle_gamma   90.00
#
_symmetry.space_group_name_H-M   'P 1'
#
loop_
_entity.id
_entity.type
_entity.pdbx_description
1 polymer ?
#
loop_
_entity_poly.entity_id
_entity_poly.type
_entity_poly.pdbx_seq_one_letter_code
_entity_poly.pdbx_strand_id
1 'polypeptide(L)'
;MKKTLAAALISAVLATFITAAGFASASFGAEKAAAAAVCAAEESAASDDAGEDDCKASDDAGFDYTVGSLGEDEKTRLSYTSENAVTAEKKYKTPEYPDGSAQVFLSVNDVPTPHGNAAKVGDTVYLPLFEFCGLFLDTEATETAEDGTVTAVGGDGWEIRAAEGERYITSGERVVWCGDEATVQNMGGIICVPAEPLCHLLGIEFVETDNVMYITGEASVKSADEFYDSDSLYWLSHIISESRGEPIEGQIAVGSVVLNRLRTFDYLTTVYEVIFDRRFGIQFSPAYSGSVYAEPADSAVFAAKVCLEGYSVSDDIMYFINSSYTPSEWWSSSCKFVLNIGHHDFYS
;
A
#
# COMPACT_ATOMS: atom_id res chain seq x y z
N MET A 1 -22.07 -22.70 26.24
CA MET A 1 -22.83 -21.44 26.11
C MET A 1 -21.96 -20.14 26.07
N LYS A 2 -20.70 -20.11 26.56
CA LYS A 2 -19.83 -18.94 26.48
C LYS A 2 -19.04 -18.83 25.17
N LYS A 3 -18.83 -19.92 24.42
CA LYS A 3 -18.09 -19.93 23.14
C LYS A 3 -18.94 -19.49 21.93
N THR A 4 -20.26 -19.67 22.00
CA THR A 4 -21.19 -19.23 20.93
C THR A 4 -21.50 -17.73 20.94
N LEU A 5 -21.26 -17.04 22.06
CA LEU A 5 -21.48 -15.60 22.14
C LEU A 5 -20.31 -14.78 21.52
N ALA A 6 -19.09 -15.33 21.59
CA ALA A 6 -17.91 -14.65 21.02
C ALA A 6 -17.92 -14.68 19.49
N ALA A 7 -18.34 -15.79 18.87
CA ALA A 7 -18.45 -15.90 17.41
C ALA A 7 -19.56 -15.00 16.83
N ALA A 8 -20.66 -14.80 17.56
CA ALA A 8 -21.77 -13.91 17.14
C ALA A 8 -21.40 -12.42 17.23
N LEU A 9 -20.52 -12.04 18.17
CA LEU A 9 -20.04 -10.66 18.29
C LEU A 9 -19.04 -10.28 17.18
N ILE A 10 -18.18 -11.21 16.76
CA ILE A 10 -17.22 -11.01 15.69
C ILE A 10 -17.94 -10.86 14.33
N SER A 11 -18.95 -11.69 14.06
CA SER A 11 -19.78 -11.57 12.85
C SER A 11 -20.63 -10.29 12.80
N ALA A 12 -21.05 -9.74 13.94
CA ALA A 12 -21.82 -8.50 13.98
C ALA A 12 -20.96 -7.26 13.73
N VAL A 13 -19.68 -7.30 14.11
CA VAL A 13 -18.73 -6.20 13.84
C VAL A 13 -18.34 -6.19 12.36
N LEU A 14 -18.14 -7.35 11.73
CA LEU A 14 -17.86 -7.42 10.28
C LEU A 14 -19.03 -6.95 9.42
N ALA A 15 -20.29 -7.24 9.81
CA ALA A 15 -21.46 -6.86 9.03
C ALA A 15 -21.80 -5.36 9.10
N THR A 16 -21.33 -4.65 10.13
CA THR A 16 -21.56 -3.19 10.26
C THR A 16 -20.56 -2.36 9.46
N PHE A 17 -19.40 -2.90 9.12
CA PHE A 17 -18.40 -2.21 8.28
C PHE A 17 -18.71 -2.29 6.78
N ILE A 18 -19.51 -3.25 6.31
CA ILE A 18 -19.82 -3.45 4.88
C ILE A 18 -20.96 -2.53 4.38
N THR A 19 -21.75 -1.92 5.27
CA THR A 19 -22.89 -1.07 4.87
C THR A 19 -22.64 0.45 4.96
N ALA A 20 -21.44 0.88 5.39
CA ALA A 20 -21.03 2.29 5.45
C ALA A 20 -19.92 2.63 4.46
N ALA A 21 -19.74 1.82 3.42
CA ALA A 21 -18.66 1.97 2.47
C ALA A 21 -18.99 2.94 1.33
N GLY A 22 -18.67 4.20 1.55
CA GLY A 22 -18.24 5.13 0.53
C GLY A 22 -16.75 5.50 0.62
N PHE A 23 -16.02 5.02 1.65
CA PHE A 23 -14.57 5.26 1.79
C PHE A 23 -13.93 4.08 2.52
N ALA A 24 -13.49 3.09 1.78
CA ALA A 24 -12.58 2.09 2.29
C ALA A 24 -11.14 2.55 2.04
N SER A 25 -10.63 3.48 2.85
CA SER A 25 -9.21 3.51 3.15
C SER A 25 -8.99 2.59 4.34
N ALA A 26 -8.88 1.29 4.09
CA ALA A 26 -8.38 0.38 5.09
C ALA A 26 -6.95 0.77 5.42
N SER A 27 -6.68 1.08 6.68
CA SER A 27 -5.32 1.24 7.15
C SER A 27 -4.62 -0.11 6.99
N PHE A 28 -3.62 -0.19 6.12
CA PHE A 28 -2.82 -1.38 5.83
C PHE A 28 -2.35 -2.16 7.08
N GLY A 29 -2.20 -1.49 8.22
CA GLY A 29 -1.80 -2.11 9.47
C GLY A 29 -2.88 -2.89 10.23
N ALA A 30 -4.15 -2.54 10.10
CA ALA A 30 -5.23 -3.19 10.84
C ALA A 30 -5.69 -4.50 10.17
N GLU A 31 -5.62 -4.59 8.85
CA GLU A 31 -5.94 -5.81 8.10
C GLU A 31 -4.86 -6.88 8.26
N LYS A 32 -3.59 -6.51 8.33
CA LYS A 32 -2.49 -7.44 8.66
C LYS A 32 -2.71 -8.16 10.00
N ALA A 33 -3.27 -7.46 10.99
CA ALA A 33 -3.62 -8.04 12.29
C ALA A 33 -4.87 -8.95 12.22
N ALA A 34 -5.81 -8.65 11.32
CA ALA A 34 -7.03 -9.45 11.15
C ALA A 34 -6.75 -10.75 10.37
N ALA A 35 -5.93 -10.71 9.33
CA ALA A 35 -5.53 -11.89 8.56
C ALA A 35 -4.72 -12.89 9.42
N ALA A 36 -3.79 -12.41 10.25
CA ALA A 36 -3.05 -13.24 11.19
C ALA A 36 -3.94 -13.90 12.25
N ALA A 37 -5.04 -13.26 12.66
CA ALA A 37 -5.99 -13.82 13.62
C ALA A 37 -6.88 -14.92 13.01
N VAL A 38 -7.15 -14.87 11.71
CA VAL A 38 -7.93 -15.90 10.99
C VAL A 38 -7.10 -17.17 10.81
N CYS A 39 -5.84 -17.06 10.38
CA CYS A 39 -4.93 -18.21 10.27
C CYS A 39 -4.69 -18.91 11.61
N ALA A 40 -4.52 -18.15 12.70
CA ALA A 40 -4.34 -18.73 14.05
C ALA A 40 -5.60 -19.42 14.60
N ALA A 41 -6.80 -19.08 14.10
CA ALA A 41 -8.05 -19.71 14.50
C ALA A 41 -8.33 -21.04 13.76
N GLU A 42 -7.83 -21.20 12.54
CA GLU A 42 -7.96 -22.45 11.77
C GLU A 42 -6.98 -23.53 12.24
N GLU A 43 -5.75 -23.18 12.64
CA GLU A 43 -4.80 -24.13 13.23
C GLU A 43 -5.28 -24.74 14.58
N SER A 44 -6.12 -24.02 15.34
CA SER A 44 -6.64 -24.54 16.61
C SER A 44 -7.84 -25.49 16.47
N ALA A 45 -8.40 -25.64 15.27
CA ALA A 45 -9.54 -26.50 15.00
C ALA A 45 -9.18 -27.86 14.39
N ALA A 46 -7.91 -28.08 14.01
CA ALA A 46 -7.46 -29.27 13.29
C ALA A 46 -6.73 -30.33 14.16
N SER A 47 -6.73 -30.20 15.49
CA SER A 47 -6.10 -31.18 16.37
C SER A 47 -7.11 -31.97 17.18
N ASP A 48 -7.82 -32.90 16.58
CA ASP A 48 -8.38 -34.09 17.22
C ASP A 48 -8.87 -35.05 16.13
N ASP A 49 -8.00 -35.80 15.54
CA ASP A 49 -8.11 -37.24 15.37
C ASP A 49 -6.83 -37.86 14.77
N ALA A 50 -6.45 -38.95 15.41
CA ALA A 50 -5.15 -39.52 15.38
C ALA A 50 -4.89 -40.57 14.34
N GLY A 51 -3.67 -40.88 14.15
CA GLY A 51 -3.17 -42.06 13.49
C GLY A 51 -1.66 -41.93 13.34
N GLU A 52 -0.91 -42.52 14.26
CA GLU A 52 0.53 -42.74 14.12
C GLU A 52 0.80 -43.51 12.83
N ASP A 53 1.53 -42.90 11.91
CA ASP A 53 2.36 -43.60 10.96
C ASP A 53 3.66 -42.83 10.72
N ASP A 54 4.75 -43.55 10.97
CA ASP A 54 6.14 -43.17 10.86
C ASP A 54 6.48 -42.56 9.49
N CYS A 55 6.72 -41.24 9.42
CA CYS A 55 7.40 -40.60 8.29
C CYS A 55 8.77 -40.10 8.74
N LYS A 56 9.80 -40.84 8.42
CA LYS A 56 11.19 -40.41 8.50
C LYS A 56 11.41 -39.21 7.56
N ALA A 57 11.86 -38.11 8.15
CA ALA A 57 12.41 -36.98 7.40
C ALA A 57 13.61 -37.43 6.56
N SER A 58 13.57 -37.22 5.25
CA SER A 58 14.73 -37.23 4.37
C SER A 58 14.96 -35.82 3.90
N ASP A 59 16.09 -35.24 4.30
CA ASP A 59 16.66 -34.02 3.77
C ASP A 59 17.01 -34.24 2.29
N ASP A 60 16.20 -33.75 1.40
CA ASP A 60 16.45 -33.35 0.00
C ASP A 60 15.12 -33.20 -0.72
N ALA A 61 14.38 -32.11 -0.49
CA ALA A 61 13.18 -31.80 -1.25
C ALA A 61 13.51 -30.80 -2.36
N GLY A 62 14.18 -31.28 -3.40
CA GLY A 62 13.98 -30.73 -4.73
C GLY A 62 12.52 -30.99 -5.11
N PHE A 63 11.74 -29.95 -5.26
CA PHE A 63 10.38 -30.04 -5.75
C PHE A 63 10.41 -30.50 -7.22
N ASP A 64 10.27 -31.79 -7.44
CA ASP A 64 10.09 -32.38 -8.75
C ASP A 64 8.57 -32.38 -9.07
N TYR A 65 8.10 -31.39 -9.83
CA TYR A 65 6.76 -31.35 -10.34
C TYR A 65 6.59 -32.38 -11.46
N THR A 66 6.34 -33.62 -11.09
CA THR A 66 5.91 -34.62 -12.08
C THR A 66 4.46 -34.37 -12.46
N VAL A 67 4.26 -33.84 -13.66
CA VAL A 67 2.97 -33.51 -14.31
C VAL A 67 2.05 -34.76 -14.51
N GLY A 68 2.38 -35.90 -13.91
CA GLY A 68 1.73 -37.18 -14.17
C GLY A 68 0.33 -37.39 -13.60
N SER A 69 -0.17 -36.53 -12.68
CA SER A 69 -1.44 -36.76 -11.97
C SER A 69 -2.53 -35.71 -12.23
N LEU A 70 -2.29 -34.73 -13.10
CA LEU A 70 -3.24 -33.66 -13.39
C LEU A 70 -4.22 -34.03 -14.49
N GLY A 71 -5.45 -33.55 -14.38
CA GLY A 71 -6.48 -33.69 -15.42
C GLY A 71 -6.09 -32.99 -16.73
N GLU A 72 -6.77 -33.36 -17.83
CA GLU A 72 -6.47 -32.79 -19.17
C GLU A 72 -6.61 -31.23 -19.17
N ASP A 73 -7.60 -30.70 -18.45
CA ASP A 73 -7.83 -29.24 -18.35
C ASP A 73 -6.73 -28.54 -17.52
N GLU A 74 -6.22 -29.19 -16.49
CA GLU A 74 -5.10 -28.68 -15.68
C GLU A 74 -3.78 -28.75 -16.44
N LYS A 75 -3.57 -29.84 -17.24
CA LYS A 75 -2.41 -29.96 -18.14
C LYS A 75 -2.42 -28.89 -19.22
N THR A 76 -3.58 -28.59 -19.78
CA THR A 76 -3.73 -27.53 -20.78
C THR A 76 -3.45 -26.16 -20.15
N ARG A 77 -3.92 -25.93 -18.92
CA ARG A 77 -3.68 -24.70 -18.18
C ARG A 77 -2.21 -24.53 -17.79
N LEU A 78 -1.55 -25.61 -17.34
CA LEU A 78 -0.11 -25.62 -17.05
C LEU A 78 0.74 -25.51 -18.31
N SER A 79 0.34 -26.14 -19.44
CA SER A 79 1.06 -26.01 -20.71
C SER A 79 0.90 -24.59 -21.28
N TYR A 80 -0.26 -23.96 -21.12
CA TYR A 80 -0.47 -22.56 -21.50
C TYR A 80 0.40 -21.60 -20.64
N THR A 81 0.44 -21.81 -19.31
CA THR A 81 1.32 -21.04 -18.41
C THR A 81 2.80 -21.33 -18.69
N SER A 82 3.18 -22.58 -18.98
CA SER A 82 4.58 -22.91 -19.29
C SER A 82 5.04 -22.39 -20.64
N GLU A 83 4.16 -22.37 -21.64
CA GLU A 83 4.49 -21.78 -22.96
C GLU A 83 4.58 -20.25 -22.89
N ASN A 84 3.70 -19.60 -22.17
CA ASN A 84 3.79 -18.17 -21.90
C ASN A 84 4.99 -17.84 -21.00
N ALA A 85 5.29 -18.69 -20.03
CA ALA A 85 6.44 -18.57 -19.18
C ALA A 85 7.76 -18.69 -19.94
N VAL A 86 7.89 -19.68 -20.83
CA VAL A 86 9.07 -19.83 -21.73
C VAL A 86 9.18 -18.63 -22.68
N THR A 87 8.06 -18.05 -23.10
CA THR A 87 8.07 -16.83 -23.93
C THR A 87 8.42 -15.61 -23.07
N ALA A 88 7.97 -15.58 -21.81
CA ALA A 88 8.34 -14.54 -20.85
C ALA A 88 9.83 -14.58 -20.49
N GLU A 89 10.41 -15.75 -20.22
CA GLU A 89 11.86 -15.91 -19.98
C GLU A 89 12.74 -15.34 -21.09
N LYS A 90 12.25 -15.38 -22.33
CA LYS A 90 12.96 -14.74 -23.45
C LYS A 90 12.75 -13.22 -23.50
N LYS A 91 11.70 -12.70 -22.88
CA LYS A 91 11.31 -11.30 -22.94
C LYS A 91 11.83 -10.50 -21.73
N TYR A 92 11.94 -11.13 -20.56
CA TYR A 92 12.29 -10.46 -19.32
C TYR A 92 13.66 -10.93 -18.79
N LYS A 93 14.45 -9.98 -18.31
CA LYS A 93 15.69 -10.27 -17.60
C LYS A 93 15.38 -10.48 -16.13
N THR A 94 16.17 -11.33 -15.47
CA THR A 94 16.11 -11.49 -14.02
C THR A 94 16.80 -10.30 -13.35
N PRO A 95 16.19 -9.65 -12.36
CA PRO A 95 16.83 -8.60 -11.57
C PRO A 95 18.08 -9.12 -10.83
N GLU A 96 19.08 -8.26 -10.69
CA GLU A 96 20.27 -8.53 -9.88
C GLU A 96 20.05 -7.95 -8.47
N TYR A 97 19.49 -8.75 -7.58
CA TYR A 97 19.24 -8.35 -6.21
C TYR A 97 20.53 -8.23 -5.39
N PRO A 98 20.60 -7.30 -4.41
CA PRO A 98 21.76 -7.17 -3.52
C PRO A 98 22.07 -8.46 -2.76
N ASP A 99 23.34 -8.64 -2.39
CA ASP A 99 23.77 -9.75 -1.55
C ASP A 99 22.99 -9.78 -0.22
N GLY A 100 22.52 -10.96 0.16
CA GLY A 100 21.72 -11.14 1.38
C GLY A 100 20.21 -10.96 1.18
N SER A 101 19.76 -10.67 -0.05
CA SER A 101 18.32 -10.68 -0.37
C SER A 101 17.75 -12.09 -0.28
N ALA A 102 16.52 -12.21 0.22
CA ALA A 102 15.79 -13.46 0.25
C ALA A 102 14.86 -13.54 -0.97
N GLN A 103 14.90 -14.65 -1.71
CA GLN A 103 13.95 -14.87 -2.80
C GLN A 103 12.53 -14.99 -2.23
N VAL A 104 11.57 -14.33 -2.90
CA VAL A 104 10.14 -14.42 -2.60
C VAL A 104 9.44 -15.09 -3.78
N PHE A 105 8.67 -16.15 -3.47
CA PHE A 105 7.87 -16.85 -4.45
C PHE A 105 6.49 -16.20 -4.56
N LEU A 106 5.92 -16.19 -5.76
CA LEU A 106 4.59 -15.61 -5.98
C LEU A 106 3.55 -16.73 -6.17
N SER A 107 2.39 -16.55 -5.53
CA SER A 107 1.19 -17.35 -5.77
C SER A 107 0.05 -16.40 -6.10
N VAL A 108 -0.49 -16.49 -7.30
CA VAL A 108 -1.56 -15.61 -7.79
C VAL A 108 -2.86 -16.39 -7.87
N ASN A 109 -3.87 -16.01 -7.07
CA ASN A 109 -5.16 -16.70 -6.98
C ASN A 109 -4.98 -18.22 -6.79
N ASP A 110 -4.15 -18.60 -5.80
CA ASP A 110 -3.79 -19.98 -5.45
C ASP A 110 -2.98 -20.75 -6.51
N VAL A 111 -2.51 -20.08 -7.55
CA VAL A 111 -1.64 -20.68 -8.58
C VAL A 111 -0.20 -20.22 -8.36
N PRO A 112 0.75 -21.14 -8.07
CA PRO A 112 2.17 -20.79 -7.99
C PRO A 112 2.65 -20.21 -9.32
N THR A 113 3.34 -19.07 -9.25
CA THR A 113 3.83 -18.36 -10.42
C THR A 113 5.35 -18.51 -10.48
N PRO A 114 5.88 -19.36 -11.38
CA PRO A 114 7.29 -19.74 -11.37
C PRO A 114 8.26 -18.62 -11.76
N HIS A 115 7.76 -17.48 -12.27
CA HIS A 115 8.58 -16.41 -12.84
C HIS A 115 8.47 -15.08 -12.09
N GLY A 116 7.99 -15.08 -10.88
CA GLY A 116 7.77 -13.83 -10.13
C GLY A 116 9.03 -13.15 -9.61
N ASN A 117 10.23 -13.47 -10.04
CA ASN A 117 11.52 -12.78 -9.74
C ASN A 117 11.49 -11.74 -8.60
N ALA A 118 10.69 -11.99 -7.56
CA ALA A 118 10.55 -11.11 -6.41
C ALA A 118 11.63 -11.42 -5.36
N ALA A 119 12.10 -10.42 -4.66
CA ALA A 119 12.99 -10.62 -3.54
C ALA A 119 12.74 -9.64 -2.40
N LYS A 120 13.02 -10.08 -1.20
CA LYS A 120 13.01 -9.27 0.01
C LYS A 120 14.40 -8.69 0.24
N VAL A 121 14.49 -7.37 0.24
CA VAL A 121 15.70 -6.60 0.52
C VAL A 121 15.45 -5.85 1.84
N GLY A 122 16.15 -6.24 2.90
CA GLY A 122 15.77 -5.80 4.25
C GLY A 122 14.37 -6.29 4.60
N ASP A 123 13.48 -5.39 4.95
CA ASP A 123 12.07 -5.69 5.28
C ASP A 123 11.11 -5.46 4.09
N THR A 124 11.61 -5.00 2.95
CA THR A 124 10.80 -4.64 1.78
C THR A 124 10.87 -5.72 0.71
N VAL A 125 9.70 -6.19 0.24
CA VAL A 125 9.60 -7.03 -0.96
C VAL A 125 9.62 -6.14 -2.19
N TYR A 126 10.52 -6.44 -3.12
CA TYR A 126 10.66 -5.76 -4.41
C TYR A 126 10.17 -6.63 -5.55
N LEU A 127 9.46 -6.00 -6.47
CA LEU A 127 8.86 -6.62 -7.66
C LEU A 127 9.40 -5.93 -8.91
N PRO A 128 9.86 -6.67 -9.92
CA PRO A 128 10.20 -6.09 -11.21
C PRO A 128 8.94 -5.52 -11.88
N LEU A 129 8.91 -4.21 -12.09
CA LEU A 129 7.71 -3.46 -12.49
C LEU A 129 7.01 -4.09 -13.70
N PHE A 130 7.73 -4.24 -14.79
CA PHE A 130 7.14 -4.68 -16.06
C PHE A 130 6.68 -6.15 -16.02
N GLU A 131 7.52 -7.02 -15.47
CA GLU A 131 7.22 -8.45 -15.38
C GLU A 131 6.02 -8.70 -14.46
N PHE A 132 5.99 -8.02 -13.31
CA PHE A 132 4.89 -8.17 -12.35
C PHE A 132 3.56 -7.66 -12.93
N CYS A 133 3.55 -6.49 -13.55
CA CYS A 133 2.35 -5.99 -14.23
C CYS A 133 1.85 -6.98 -15.30
N GLY A 134 2.77 -7.62 -16.04
CA GLY A 134 2.45 -8.61 -17.05
C GLY A 134 1.80 -9.91 -16.54
N LEU A 135 1.81 -10.15 -15.22
CA LEU A 135 1.09 -11.30 -14.63
C LEU A 135 -0.43 -11.08 -14.59
N PHE A 136 -0.87 -9.83 -14.54
CA PHE A 136 -2.28 -9.46 -14.30
C PHE A 136 -2.89 -8.70 -15.47
N LEU A 137 -2.08 -7.94 -16.19
CA LEU A 137 -2.51 -6.98 -17.19
C LEU A 137 -1.82 -7.28 -18.52
N ASP A 138 -2.52 -6.98 -19.60
CA ASP A 138 -1.93 -7.07 -20.93
C ASP A 138 -0.95 -5.91 -21.14
N THR A 139 0.33 -6.19 -20.86
CA THR A 139 1.41 -5.20 -20.88
C THR A 139 2.08 -5.19 -22.23
N GLU A 140 1.95 -4.12 -23.00
CA GLU A 140 2.42 -4.04 -24.39
C GLU A 140 3.88 -3.55 -24.50
N ALA A 141 4.29 -2.56 -23.70
CA ALA A 141 5.60 -1.95 -23.82
C ALA A 141 6.14 -1.38 -22.51
N THR A 142 7.47 -1.32 -22.41
CA THR A 142 8.17 -0.46 -21.47
C THR A 142 8.81 0.67 -22.26
N GLU A 143 8.54 1.89 -21.85
CA GLU A 143 9.23 3.07 -22.35
C GLU A 143 10.18 3.60 -21.28
N THR A 144 11.39 3.96 -21.68
CA THR A 144 12.36 4.63 -20.80
C THR A 144 12.56 6.03 -21.31
N ALA A 145 12.20 7.01 -20.48
CA ALA A 145 12.41 8.43 -20.79
C ALA A 145 13.88 8.85 -20.63
N GLU A 146 14.23 10.02 -21.14
CA GLU A 146 15.61 10.56 -21.02
C GLU A 146 16.05 10.78 -19.57
N ASP A 147 15.11 11.04 -18.67
CA ASP A 147 15.33 11.19 -17.22
C ASP A 147 15.45 9.88 -16.44
N GLY A 148 15.35 8.74 -17.13
CA GLY A 148 15.44 7.40 -16.53
C GLY A 148 14.11 6.86 -16.01
N THR A 149 13.00 7.59 -16.17
CA THR A 149 11.66 7.10 -15.83
C THR A 149 11.28 5.93 -16.73
N VAL A 150 10.86 4.83 -16.13
CA VAL A 150 10.33 3.66 -16.83
C VAL A 150 8.82 3.66 -16.74
N THR A 151 8.16 3.47 -17.87
CA THR A 151 6.70 3.41 -17.97
C THR A 151 6.28 2.03 -18.45
N ALA A 152 5.50 1.30 -17.66
CA ALA A 152 4.79 0.12 -18.09
C ALA A 152 3.41 0.57 -18.63
N VAL A 153 3.08 0.15 -19.84
CA VAL A 153 1.85 0.53 -20.55
C VAL A 153 1.05 -0.72 -20.90
N GLY A 154 -0.25 -0.68 -20.76
CA GLY A 154 -1.16 -1.75 -21.13
C GLY A 154 -2.07 -1.42 -22.30
N GLY A 155 -2.63 -2.48 -22.92
CA GLY A 155 -3.46 -2.40 -24.14
C GLY A 155 -4.71 -1.55 -23.99
N ASP A 156 -5.23 -1.37 -22.82
CA ASP A 156 -6.39 -0.51 -22.49
C ASP A 156 -5.98 0.92 -22.07
N GLY A 157 -4.69 1.26 -22.21
CA GLY A 157 -4.22 2.63 -22.01
C GLY A 157 -3.88 3.01 -20.55
N TRP A 158 -3.83 2.05 -19.63
CA TRP A 158 -3.25 2.30 -18.32
C TRP A 158 -1.71 2.46 -18.43
N GLU A 159 -1.15 3.24 -17.53
CA GLU A 159 0.30 3.41 -17.43
C GLU A 159 0.73 3.43 -15.96
N ILE A 160 1.88 2.84 -15.68
CA ILE A 160 2.53 2.91 -14.37
C ILE A 160 3.95 3.40 -14.58
N ARG A 161 4.33 4.48 -13.90
CA ARG A 161 5.64 5.11 -14.01
C ARG A 161 6.41 4.99 -12.71
N ALA A 162 7.71 4.69 -12.84
CA ALA A 162 8.65 4.61 -11.73
C ALA A 162 10.03 5.06 -12.19
N ALA A 163 10.76 5.79 -11.34
CA ALA A 163 12.14 6.20 -11.59
C ALA A 163 13.04 5.80 -10.43
N GLU A 164 14.28 5.39 -10.75
CA GLU A 164 15.28 5.00 -9.76
C GLU A 164 15.50 6.08 -8.71
N GLY A 165 15.47 5.69 -7.44
CA GLY A 165 15.68 6.57 -6.29
C GLY A 165 14.43 7.32 -5.82
N GLU A 166 13.34 7.34 -6.61
CA GLU A 166 12.11 7.97 -6.20
C GLU A 166 11.39 7.17 -5.10
N ARG A 167 10.70 7.90 -4.24
CA ARG A 167 9.92 7.34 -3.11
C ARG A 167 8.44 7.17 -3.45
N TYR A 168 8.10 7.23 -4.73
CA TYR A 168 6.71 7.08 -5.20
C TYR A 168 6.68 6.45 -6.59
N ILE A 169 5.52 5.92 -6.94
CA ILE A 169 5.16 5.49 -8.29
C ILE A 169 3.87 6.22 -8.70
N THR A 170 3.64 6.35 -9.99
CA THR A 170 2.44 7.03 -10.48
C THR A 170 1.69 6.23 -11.53
N SER A 171 0.37 6.50 -11.62
CA SER A 171 -0.45 6.10 -12.77
C SER A 171 -1.35 7.27 -13.16
N GLY A 172 -1.06 7.87 -14.31
CA GLY A 172 -1.66 9.15 -14.66
C GLY A 172 -1.41 10.18 -13.55
N GLU A 173 -2.50 10.74 -13.01
CA GLU A 173 -2.46 11.70 -11.92
C GLU A 173 -2.48 11.07 -10.51
N ARG A 174 -2.54 9.74 -10.37
CA ARG A 174 -2.42 9.06 -9.08
C ARG A 174 -0.95 8.99 -8.64
N VAL A 175 -0.72 9.13 -7.33
CA VAL A 175 0.63 9.15 -6.73
C VAL A 175 0.66 8.26 -5.50
N VAL A 176 1.33 7.13 -5.58
CA VAL A 176 1.43 6.16 -4.47
C VAL A 176 2.83 6.18 -3.88
N TRP A 177 2.90 6.44 -2.57
CA TRP A 177 4.16 6.53 -1.83
C TRP A 177 4.72 5.15 -1.51
N CYS A 178 6.05 4.99 -1.60
CA CYS A 178 6.73 3.71 -1.35
C CYS A 178 6.93 3.37 0.13
N GLY A 179 6.63 4.28 1.04
CA GLY A 179 6.87 4.13 2.47
C GLY A 179 8.03 4.98 2.99
N ASP A 180 8.41 4.78 4.26
CA ASP A 180 9.35 5.68 4.94
C ASP A 180 10.79 5.56 4.40
N GLU A 181 11.26 4.35 4.16
CA GLU A 181 12.66 4.07 3.78
C GLU A 181 12.79 3.43 2.39
N ALA A 182 11.68 2.97 1.79
CA ALA A 182 11.70 2.30 0.52
C ALA A 182 11.71 3.29 -0.65
N THR A 183 12.53 2.99 -1.66
CA THR A 183 12.61 3.73 -2.91
C THR A 183 12.53 2.77 -4.09
N VAL A 184 12.19 3.28 -5.25
CA VAL A 184 12.32 2.55 -6.50
C VAL A 184 13.79 2.23 -6.75
N GLN A 185 14.12 0.99 -7.09
CA GLN A 185 15.49 0.50 -7.27
C GLN A 185 15.74 0.05 -8.70
N ASN A 186 16.96 0.28 -9.16
CA ASN A 186 17.47 -0.31 -10.40
C ASN A 186 18.32 -1.53 -10.07
N MET A 187 17.85 -2.72 -10.37
CA MET A 187 18.48 -3.98 -10.03
C MET A 187 18.97 -4.69 -11.29
N GLY A 188 20.21 -4.41 -11.68
CA GLY A 188 20.81 -4.99 -12.89
C GLY A 188 20.19 -4.47 -14.20
N GLY A 189 19.75 -3.24 -14.24
CA GLY A 189 19.08 -2.61 -15.39
C GLY A 189 17.57 -2.88 -15.45
N ILE A 190 16.98 -3.37 -14.35
CA ILE A 190 15.55 -3.60 -14.21
C ILE A 190 15.04 -2.71 -13.08
N ILE A 191 14.00 -1.93 -13.37
CA ILE A 191 13.31 -1.15 -12.35
C ILE A 191 12.43 -2.07 -11.51
N CYS A 192 12.78 -2.14 -10.23
CA CYS A 192 12.06 -2.86 -9.21
C CYS A 192 11.39 -1.88 -8.25
N VAL A 193 10.14 -2.12 -7.91
CA VAL A 193 9.33 -1.28 -7.03
C VAL A 193 8.92 -2.06 -5.79
N PRO A 194 8.73 -1.40 -4.64
CA PRO A 194 8.17 -2.06 -3.47
C PRO A 194 6.81 -2.67 -3.77
N ALA A 195 6.55 -3.84 -3.21
CA ALA A 195 5.33 -4.62 -3.50
C ALA A 195 4.05 -3.88 -3.08
N GLU A 196 4.07 -3.24 -1.90
CA GLU A 196 2.89 -2.60 -1.31
C GLU A 196 2.31 -1.49 -2.20
N PRO A 197 3.07 -0.46 -2.65
CA PRO A 197 2.55 0.58 -3.52
C PRO A 197 2.12 0.05 -4.89
N LEU A 198 2.82 -0.95 -5.44
CA LEU A 198 2.44 -1.51 -6.73
C LEU A 198 1.13 -2.30 -6.65
N CYS A 199 0.98 -3.16 -5.66
CA CYS A 199 -0.27 -3.90 -5.43
C CYS A 199 -1.45 -2.95 -5.14
N HIS A 200 -1.22 -1.91 -4.33
CA HIS A 200 -2.22 -0.89 -4.07
C HIS A 200 -2.69 -0.19 -5.36
N LEU A 201 -1.75 0.22 -6.21
CA LEU A 201 -2.08 0.87 -7.47
C LEU A 201 -2.84 -0.06 -8.44
N LEU A 202 -2.49 -1.35 -8.44
CA LEU A 202 -3.17 -2.38 -9.22
C LEU A 202 -4.52 -2.81 -8.62
N GLY A 203 -4.86 -2.38 -7.39
CA GLY A 203 -6.09 -2.76 -6.70
C GLY A 203 -6.14 -4.23 -6.33
N ILE A 204 -4.98 -4.87 -6.10
CA ILE A 204 -4.85 -6.26 -5.67
C ILE A 204 -4.36 -6.34 -4.22
N GLU A 205 -4.74 -7.40 -3.52
CA GLU A 205 -4.31 -7.67 -2.14
C GLU A 205 -3.22 -8.73 -2.11
N PHE A 206 -2.36 -8.68 -1.10
CA PHE A 206 -1.37 -9.73 -0.87
C PHE A 206 -1.10 -9.96 0.61
N VAL A 207 -0.64 -11.18 0.91
CA VAL A 207 -0.10 -11.58 2.21
C VAL A 207 1.24 -12.27 1.98
N GLU A 208 2.28 -11.88 2.73
CA GLU A 208 3.58 -12.56 2.72
C GLU A 208 3.70 -13.50 3.92
N THR A 209 3.97 -14.76 3.67
CA THR A 209 4.23 -15.78 4.69
C THR A 209 5.28 -16.75 4.17
N ASP A 210 6.31 -17.05 4.98
CA ASP A 210 7.35 -18.04 4.66
C ASP A 210 8.04 -17.82 3.29
N ASN A 211 8.35 -16.58 2.96
CA ASN A 211 8.88 -16.15 1.66
C ASN A 211 7.98 -16.44 0.45
N VAL A 212 6.69 -16.62 0.67
CA VAL A 212 5.67 -16.69 -0.37
C VAL A 212 4.78 -15.47 -0.27
N MET A 213 4.59 -14.77 -1.38
CA MET A 213 3.63 -13.67 -1.52
C MET A 213 2.37 -14.23 -2.19
N TYR A 214 1.32 -14.40 -1.41
CA TYR A 214 -0.01 -14.81 -1.87
C TYR A 214 -0.78 -13.59 -2.31
N ILE A 215 -1.12 -13.55 -3.59
CA ILE A 215 -1.78 -12.41 -4.22
C ILE A 215 -3.18 -12.82 -4.63
N THR A 216 -4.19 -12.02 -4.27
CA THR A 216 -5.60 -12.27 -4.59
C THR A 216 -6.23 -11.07 -5.27
N GLY A 217 -7.20 -11.33 -6.12
CA GLY A 217 -7.98 -10.33 -6.84
C GLY A 217 -7.68 -10.27 -8.34
N GLU A 218 -8.38 -9.37 -8.99
CA GLU A 218 -8.20 -9.02 -10.39
C GLU A 218 -7.61 -7.61 -10.45
N ALA A 219 -6.49 -7.44 -11.14
CA ALA A 219 -5.86 -6.13 -11.24
C ALA A 219 -6.72 -5.18 -12.09
N SER A 220 -6.86 -3.96 -11.58
CA SER A 220 -7.56 -2.87 -12.25
C SER A 220 -6.91 -1.54 -11.84
N VAL A 221 -6.32 -0.86 -12.80
CA VAL A 221 -5.73 0.46 -12.58
C VAL A 221 -6.80 1.53 -12.76
N LYS A 222 -7.25 2.12 -11.66
CA LYS A 222 -8.23 3.21 -11.68
C LYS A 222 -7.56 4.52 -12.09
N SER A 223 -8.28 5.36 -12.83
CA SER A 223 -7.89 6.75 -13.07
C SER A 223 -7.98 7.59 -11.77
N ALA A 224 -7.35 8.75 -11.77
CA ALA A 224 -7.41 9.67 -10.63
C ALA A 224 -8.84 10.14 -10.34
N ASP A 225 -9.63 10.41 -11.38
CA ASP A 225 -11.03 10.84 -11.25
C ASP A 225 -11.94 9.74 -10.69
N GLU A 226 -11.59 8.47 -10.89
CA GLU A 226 -12.31 7.33 -10.31
C GLU A 226 -11.87 7.03 -8.88
N PHE A 227 -10.66 7.45 -8.50
CA PHE A 227 -10.07 7.12 -7.21
C PHE A 227 -10.24 8.24 -6.17
N TYR A 228 -9.94 9.49 -6.52
CA TYR A 228 -10.01 10.60 -5.58
C TYR A 228 -11.41 11.20 -5.50
N ASP A 229 -11.92 11.35 -4.28
CA ASP A 229 -13.03 12.26 -4.04
C ASP A 229 -12.58 13.71 -4.27
N SER A 230 -13.24 14.40 -5.19
CA SER A 230 -12.85 15.72 -5.64
C SER A 230 -12.87 16.78 -4.53
N ASP A 231 -13.86 16.71 -3.62
CA ASP A 231 -13.97 17.65 -2.50
C ASP A 231 -12.87 17.39 -1.47
N SER A 232 -12.57 16.13 -1.19
CA SER A 232 -11.47 15.75 -0.29
C SER A 232 -10.12 16.20 -0.85
N LEU A 233 -9.85 15.97 -2.14
CA LEU A 233 -8.62 16.42 -2.78
C LEU A 233 -8.51 17.94 -2.77
N TYR A 234 -9.60 18.64 -3.09
CA TYR A 234 -9.65 20.10 -3.07
C TYR A 234 -9.26 20.65 -1.69
N TRP A 235 -10.01 20.28 -0.64
CA TRP A 235 -9.78 20.85 0.68
C TRP A 235 -8.46 20.42 1.31
N LEU A 236 -8.04 19.16 1.10
CA LEU A 236 -6.78 18.66 1.65
C LEU A 236 -5.58 19.37 1.00
N SER A 237 -5.57 19.56 -0.33
CA SER A 237 -4.49 20.28 -1.01
C SER A 237 -4.41 21.75 -0.58
N HIS A 238 -5.54 22.41 -0.37
CA HIS A 238 -5.58 23.81 0.04
C HIS A 238 -5.05 24.00 1.47
N ILE A 239 -5.41 23.12 2.41
CA ILE A 239 -4.91 23.23 3.78
C ILE A 239 -3.43 22.86 3.89
N ILE A 240 -2.97 21.86 3.16
CA ILE A 240 -1.56 21.48 3.10
C ILE A 240 -0.71 22.60 2.49
N SER A 241 -1.25 23.37 1.54
CA SER A 241 -0.55 24.47 0.86
C SER A 241 -0.08 25.57 1.80
N GLU A 242 -0.67 25.71 2.97
CA GLU A 242 -0.19 26.60 4.02
C GLU A 242 1.18 26.17 4.58
N SER A 243 1.55 24.92 4.37
CA SER A 243 2.85 24.33 4.74
C SER A 243 3.79 24.16 3.55
N ARG A 244 3.56 24.86 2.43
CA ARG A 244 4.36 24.70 1.19
C ARG A 244 5.86 25.01 1.34
N GLY A 245 6.27 25.66 2.42
CA GLY A 245 7.68 25.91 2.74
C GLY A 245 8.37 24.76 3.50
N GLU A 246 7.60 23.74 3.91
CA GLU A 246 8.12 22.57 4.59
C GLU A 246 8.61 21.50 3.59
N PRO A 247 9.50 20.58 4.01
CA PRO A 247 9.81 19.38 3.22
C PRO A 247 8.54 18.63 2.83
N ILE A 248 8.60 17.81 1.76
CA ILE A 248 7.42 17.08 1.28
C ILE A 248 6.81 16.17 2.36
N GLU A 249 7.65 15.52 3.17
CA GLU A 249 7.22 14.70 4.30
C GLU A 249 6.48 15.54 5.36
N GLY A 250 6.89 16.80 5.58
CA GLY A 250 6.20 17.73 6.47
C GLY A 250 4.83 18.14 5.94
N GLN A 251 4.70 18.32 4.63
CA GLN A 251 3.42 18.59 3.98
C GLN A 251 2.50 17.35 4.06
N ILE A 252 3.03 16.15 3.82
CA ILE A 252 2.29 14.89 4.00
C ILE A 252 1.86 14.71 5.47
N ALA A 253 2.73 15.06 6.44
CA ALA A 253 2.38 14.97 7.86
C ALA A 253 1.21 15.91 8.24
N VAL A 254 1.13 17.11 7.66
CA VAL A 254 -0.04 18.00 7.83
C VAL A 254 -1.31 17.33 7.28
N GLY A 255 -1.24 16.72 6.11
CA GLY A 255 -2.35 15.94 5.54
C GLY A 255 -2.74 14.74 6.42
N SER A 256 -1.74 14.04 6.97
CA SER A 256 -1.95 12.93 7.91
C SER A 256 -2.72 13.39 9.16
N VAL A 257 -2.40 14.56 9.74
CA VAL A 257 -3.18 15.12 10.86
C VAL A 257 -4.65 15.30 10.49
N VAL A 258 -4.95 15.84 9.29
CA VAL A 258 -6.35 16.04 8.86
C VAL A 258 -7.07 14.70 8.75
N LEU A 259 -6.46 13.71 8.09
CA LEU A 259 -7.10 12.41 7.88
C LEU A 259 -7.17 11.57 9.17
N ASN A 260 -6.19 11.67 10.08
CA ASN A 260 -6.25 11.03 11.40
C ASN A 260 -7.42 11.58 12.24
N ARG A 261 -7.63 12.90 12.24
CA ARG A 261 -8.76 13.53 12.90
C ARG A 261 -10.09 13.08 12.29
N LEU A 262 -10.17 12.98 10.95
CA LEU A 262 -11.36 12.47 10.26
C LEU A 262 -11.70 11.03 10.68
N ARG A 263 -10.68 10.17 10.80
CA ARG A 263 -10.85 8.77 11.23
C ARG A 263 -11.16 8.61 12.72
N THR A 264 -10.67 9.51 13.56
CA THR A 264 -10.75 9.37 15.03
C THR A 264 -12.03 9.99 15.61
N PHE A 265 -12.51 11.07 15.03
CA PHE A 265 -13.65 11.79 15.59
C PHE A 265 -14.95 11.48 14.85
N ASP A 266 -15.81 10.64 15.40
CA ASP A 266 -17.08 10.18 14.81
C ASP A 266 -18.03 11.30 14.34
N TYR A 267 -17.82 12.52 14.85
CA TYR A 267 -18.64 13.69 14.47
C TYR A 267 -18.10 14.46 13.26
N LEU A 268 -16.94 14.07 12.72
CA LEU A 268 -16.35 14.62 11.50
C LEU A 268 -16.52 13.58 10.39
N THR A 269 -17.13 13.97 9.30
CA THR A 269 -17.48 13.05 8.20
C THR A 269 -16.81 13.44 6.87
N THR A 270 -16.25 14.65 6.81
CA THR A 270 -15.59 15.18 5.61
C THR A 270 -14.31 15.93 5.97
N VAL A 271 -13.38 16.03 5.02
CA VAL A 271 -12.16 16.84 5.14
C VAL A 271 -12.52 18.30 5.44
N TYR A 272 -13.56 18.84 4.79
CA TYR A 272 -14.06 20.18 5.05
C TYR A 272 -14.42 20.37 6.52
N GLU A 273 -15.17 19.44 7.11
CA GLU A 273 -15.58 19.54 8.52
C GLU A 273 -14.38 19.50 9.47
N VAL A 274 -13.32 18.73 9.16
CA VAL A 274 -12.08 18.74 9.96
C VAL A 274 -11.42 20.10 9.93
N ILE A 275 -11.28 20.71 8.74
CA ILE A 275 -10.59 21.98 8.54
C ILE A 275 -11.34 23.13 9.22
N PHE A 276 -12.68 23.13 9.17
CA PHE A 276 -13.52 24.19 9.71
C PHE A 276 -14.09 23.89 11.11
N ASP A 277 -13.64 22.80 11.78
CA ASP A 277 -14.09 22.47 13.13
C ASP A 277 -13.72 23.57 14.15
N ARG A 278 -14.72 23.95 14.96
CA ARG A 278 -14.59 24.97 16.01
C ARG A 278 -14.96 24.47 17.42
N ARG A 279 -15.31 23.21 17.56
CA ARG A 279 -15.86 22.69 18.84
C ARG A 279 -14.91 22.92 20.02
N PHE A 280 -13.60 22.81 19.75
CA PHE A 280 -12.56 23.02 20.76
C PHE A 280 -11.62 24.18 20.40
N GLY A 281 -12.12 25.18 19.68
CA GLY A 281 -11.37 26.29 19.15
C GLY A 281 -11.01 26.12 17.67
N ILE A 282 -10.35 27.14 17.12
CA ILE A 282 -9.88 27.10 15.72
C ILE A 282 -8.74 26.13 15.63
N GLN A 283 -8.91 25.06 14.81
CA GLN A 283 -7.89 24.04 14.62
C GLN A 283 -6.90 24.42 13.50
N PHE A 284 -7.42 25.01 12.44
CA PHE A 284 -6.62 25.44 11.28
C PHE A 284 -6.87 26.93 11.03
N SER A 285 -5.90 27.77 11.41
CA SER A 285 -6.03 29.23 11.25
C SER A 285 -6.26 29.69 9.79
N PRO A 286 -5.70 29.04 8.75
CA PRO A 286 -5.94 29.37 7.35
C PRO A 286 -7.42 29.35 6.95
N ALA A 287 -8.20 28.45 7.52
CA ALA A 287 -9.65 28.37 7.27
C ALA A 287 -10.39 29.67 7.67
N TYR A 288 -9.82 30.45 8.59
CA TYR A 288 -10.45 31.66 9.13
C TYR A 288 -9.80 32.96 8.67
N SER A 289 -8.53 32.93 8.27
CA SER A 289 -7.87 34.05 7.62
C SER A 289 -8.32 34.23 6.18
N GLY A 290 -8.87 33.16 5.57
CA GLY A 290 -9.24 33.12 4.16
C GLY A 290 -8.10 32.69 3.24
N SER A 291 -6.89 32.42 3.77
CA SER A 291 -5.76 31.97 2.95
C SER A 291 -5.98 30.57 2.37
N VAL A 292 -6.80 29.74 3.03
CA VAL A 292 -7.19 28.41 2.53
C VAL A 292 -7.89 28.42 1.15
N TYR A 293 -8.35 29.57 0.68
CA TYR A 293 -8.97 29.72 -0.64
C TYR A 293 -7.99 30.15 -1.75
N ALA A 294 -6.71 30.34 -1.41
CA ALA A 294 -5.68 30.62 -2.40
C ALA A 294 -5.35 29.33 -3.17
N GLU A 295 -4.94 29.48 -4.44
CA GLU A 295 -4.53 28.34 -5.28
C GLU A 295 -3.46 27.50 -4.57
N PRO A 296 -3.61 26.19 -4.45
CA PRO A 296 -2.65 25.32 -3.76
C PRO A 296 -1.35 25.17 -4.58
N ALA A 297 -0.24 25.04 -3.87
CA ALA A 297 1.03 24.72 -4.51
C ALA A 297 1.01 23.27 -5.06
N ASP A 298 1.74 23.01 -6.15
CA ASP A 298 1.85 21.67 -6.75
C ASP A 298 2.33 20.62 -5.75
N SER A 299 3.29 21.00 -4.87
CA SER A 299 3.75 20.10 -3.79
C SER A 299 2.66 19.73 -2.79
N ALA A 300 1.73 20.65 -2.54
CA ALA A 300 0.60 20.39 -1.64
C ALA A 300 -0.45 19.49 -2.28
N VAL A 301 -0.69 19.64 -3.58
CA VAL A 301 -1.54 18.73 -4.36
C VAL A 301 -0.93 17.33 -4.37
N PHE A 302 0.38 17.23 -4.60
CA PHE A 302 1.12 15.97 -4.53
C PHE A 302 0.97 15.32 -3.14
N ALA A 303 1.23 16.06 -2.05
CA ALA A 303 1.11 15.56 -0.69
C ALA A 303 -0.32 15.12 -0.35
N ALA A 304 -1.33 15.84 -0.82
CA ALA A 304 -2.74 15.49 -0.64
C ALA A 304 -3.08 14.15 -1.33
N LYS A 305 -2.60 13.95 -2.56
CA LYS A 305 -2.76 12.69 -3.30
C LYS A 305 -2.12 11.53 -2.53
N VAL A 306 -0.88 11.68 -2.05
CA VAL A 306 -0.18 10.67 -1.23
C VAL A 306 -0.99 10.29 0.02
N CYS A 307 -1.54 11.28 0.72
CA CYS A 307 -2.39 11.03 1.90
C CYS A 307 -3.69 10.30 1.53
N LEU A 308 -4.32 10.68 0.43
CA LEU A 308 -5.58 10.06 -0.04
C LEU A 308 -5.36 8.64 -0.59
N GLU A 309 -4.16 8.30 -1.05
CA GLU A 309 -3.76 6.92 -1.35
C GLU A 309 -3.52 6.07 -0.09
N GLY A 310 -3.67 6.66 1.10
CA GLY A 310 -3.63 5.94 2.37
C GLY A 310 -2.31 6.04 3.14
N TYR A 311 -1.29 6.70 2.60
CA TYR A 311 -0.05 6.88 3.35
C TYR A 311 -0.21 7.92 4.46
N SER A 312 0.30 7.59 5.65
CA SER A 312 0.38 8.46 6.82
C SER A 312 1.79 8.44 7.39
N VAL A 313 2.36 9.60 7.70
CA VAL A 313 3.66 9.68 8.37
C VAL A 313 3.60 9.05 9.77
N SER A 314 2.48 9.20 10.44
CA SER A 314 2.17 8.54 11.72
C SER A 314 0.67 8.61 11.97
N ASP A 315 0.07 7.51 12.39
CA ASP A 315 -1.36 7.46 12.74
C ASP A 315 -1.67 8.12 14.09
N ASP A 316 -0.63 8.39 14.89
CA ASP A 316 -0.77 9.00 16.21
C ASP A 316 -0.85 10.54 16.18
N ILE A 317 -0.47 11.19 15.08
CA ILE A 317 -0.44 12.66 15.02
C ILE A 317 -1.83 13.25 14.82
N MET A 318 -2.24 14.10 15.77
CA MET A 318 -3.56 14.74 15.81
C MET A 318 -3.48 16.27 15.75
N TYR A 319 -2.30 16.83 16.06
CA TYR A 319 -2.06 18.26 16.11
C TYR A 319 -0.66 18.57 15.60
N PHE A 320 -0.47 19.78 15.10
CA PHE A 320 0.85 20.32 14.79
C PHE A 320 0.94 21.80 15.11
N ILE A 321 2.16 22.26 15.39
CA ILE A 321 2.46 23.68 15.57
C ILE A 321 3.76 24.02 14.85
N ASN A 322 3.88 25.25 14.40
CA ASN A 322 5.17 25.78 14.00
C ASN A 322 5.90 26.26 15.25
N SER A 323 6.94 25.51 15.66
CA SER A 323 7.69 25.76 16.90
C SER A 323 8.47 27.07 16.88
N SER A 324 8.70 27.65 15.69
CA SER A 324 9.36 28.97 15.56
C SER A 324 8.46 30.15 16.00
N TYR A 325 7.16 29.99 15.98
CA TYR A 325 6.19 31.06 16.27
C TYR A 325 5.35 30.79 17.52
N THR A 326 5.23 29.55 17.95
CA THR A 326 4.36 29.17 19.06
C THR A 326 5.19 28.58 20.19
N PRO A 327 5.13 29.14 21.44
CA PRO A 327 5.80 28.53 22.57
C PRO A 327 5.33 27.11 22.81
N SER A 328 6.25 26.14 22.82
CA SER A 328 5.96 24.72 22.94
C SER A 328 5.55 24.28 24.35
N GLU A 329 5.69 25.12 25.36
CA GLU A 329 5.48 24.78 26.77
C GLU A 329 4.06 24.31 27.09
N TRP A 330 3.03 24.95 26.51
CA TRP A 330 1.64 24.52 26.72
C TRP A 330 1.37 23.19 26.02
N TRP A 331 1.85 23.03 24.77
CA TRP A 331 1.67 21.82 23.98
C TRP A 331 2.37 20.63 24.61
N SER A 332 3.62 20.79 25.04
CA SER A 332 4.39 19.73 25.70
C SER A 332 3.82 19.33 27.08
N SER A 333 3.03 20.20 27.71
CA SER A 333 2.35 19.87 28.97
C SER A 333 0.97 19.26 28.80
N SER A 334 0.32 19.41 27.62
CA SER A 334 -1.07 19.05 27.37
C SER A 334 -1.21 17.91 26.35
N CYS A 335 -0.24 17.76 25.44
CA CYS A 335 -0.23 16.77 24.37
C CYS A 335 1.11 16.02 24.38
N LYS A 336 1.09 14.78 23.90
CA LYS A 336 2.31 13.97 23.78
C LYS A 336 3.00 14.32 22.47
N PHE A 337 4.27 14.78 22.55
CA PHE A 337 5.12 14.96 21.37
C PHE A 337 5.32 13.60 20.65
N VAL A 338 5.17 13.58 19.33
CA VAL A 338 5.38 12.40 18.51
C VAL A 338 6.64 12.54 17.66
N LEU A 339 6.72 13.58 16.82
CA LEU A 339 7.87 13.80 15.93
C LEU A 339 7.98 15.27 15.50
N ASN A 340 9.14 15.62 14.93
CA ASN A 340 9.40 16.91 14.29
C ASN A 340 9.77 16.69 12.81
N ILE A 341 9.20 17.49 11.91
CA ILE A 341 9.61 17.58 10.51
C ILE A 341 9.67 19.05 10.13
N GLY A 342 10.83 19.48 9.63
CA GLY A 342 11.05 20.87 9.27
C GLY A 342 10.84 21.80 10.48
N HIS A 343 9.95 22.77 10.34
CA HIS A 343 9.60 23.74 11.41
C HIS A 343 8.38 23.29 12.23
N HIS A 344 7.78 22.13 11.92
CA HIS A 344 6.58 21.67 12.59
C HIS A 344 6.89 20.58 13.63
N ASP A 345 6.36 20.76 14.83
CA ASP A 345 6.27 19.74 15.87
C ASP A 345 4.87 19.12 15.84
N PHE A 346 4.81 17.78 15.81
CA PHE A 346 3.58 17.01 15.75
C PHE A 346 3.29 16.30 17.06
N TYR A 347 2.01 16.27 17.46
CA TYR A 347 1.54 15.80 18.77
C TYR A 347 0.31 14.88 18.63
N SER A 348 0.17 13.97 19.64
CA SER A 348 -1.01 13.11 19.81
C SER A 348 -1.89 13.59 20.96
#